data_a18959adb4d6a520c19cecf472b2e941
#
_entry.id   a18959adb4d6a520c19cecf472b2e941
#
_cell.length_a   1.000
_cell.length_b   1.000
_cell.length_c   1.000
_cell.angle_alpha   90.00
_cell.angle_beta   90.00
_cell.angle_gamma   90.00
#
_symmetry.space_group_name_H-M   'P 1'
#
loop_
_entity.id
_entity.type
_entity.pdbx_description
1 polymer ?
#
loop_
_entity_poly.entity_id
_entity_poly.type
_entity_poly.pdbx_seq_one_letter_code
_entity_poly.pdbx_strand_id
1 'polypeptide(L)'
;MLVDFTAPSVVAGNLEVALPAGIDCVVGTTGLSNDKLEELAAMAPEGTCLFYAPNFTTGAVLMMQFAKAAAPYFPEAEVIEFHHARKKDAPSGTAVRTAQMIADARGFESAAPGSETEISGCEGARGALVSGVPVHSVRSMGFVATQEVIFGSLGQTLTIKHDSWDRSSYMPGVLLGIRNAGLQSGLIIGLENFMN
;
A
#
# COMPACT_ATOMS: atom_id res chain seq x y z
N MET A 1 -13.06 9.67 -19.45
CA MET A 1 -12.30 9.04 -18.35
C MET A 1 -13.12 7.89 -17.78
N LEU A 2 -12.48 6.74 -17.54
CA LEU A 2 -13.02 5.59 -16.80
C LEU A 2 -12.50 5.62 -15.37
N VAL A 3 -13.36 5.35 -14.38
CA VAL A 3 -12.96 5.15 -12.99
C VAL A 3 -13.40 3.74 -12.57
N ASP A 4 -12.43 2.85 -12.30
CA ASP A 4 -12.70 1.43 -12.04
C ASP A 4 -12.40 1.05 -10.59
N PHE A 5 -13.44 0.63 -9.86
CA PHE A 5 -13.41 0.02 -8.54
C PHE A 5 -14.28 -1.24 -8.53
N THR A 6 -14.15 -2.08 -9.56
CA THR A 6 -14.99 -3.27 -9.77
C THR A 6 -14.42 -4.51 -9.04
N ALA A 7 -13.88 -5.46 -9.77
CA ALA A 7 -13.31 -6.69 -9.22
C ALA A 7 -12.09 -7.15 -10.04
N PRO A 8 -11.14 -7.90 -9.43
CA PRO A 8 -9.94 -8.41 -10.12
C PRO A 8 -10.24 -9.21 -11.40
N SER A 9 -11.37 -9.92 -11.43
CA SER A 9 -11.80 -10.73 -12.59
C SER A 9 -12.40 -9.91 -13.73
N VAL A 10 -12.64 -8.61 -13.55
CA VAL A 10 -13.38 -7.76 -14.50
C VAL A 10 -12.52 -6.62 -15.03
N VAL A 11 -11.66 -6.06 -14.19
CA VAL A 11 -10.91 -4.83 -14.47
C VAL A 11 -10.07 -4.91 -15.74
N ALA A 12 -9.42 -6.04 -16.03
CA ALA A 12 -8.62 -6.20 -17.25
C ALA A 12 -9.46 -6.01 -18.50
N GLY A 13 -10.62 -6.67 -18.57
CA GLY A 13 -11.53 -6.55 -19.73
C GLY A 13 -12.09 -5.13 -19.91
N ASN A 14 -12.35 -4.40 -18.82
CA ASN A 14 -12.76 -3.00 -18.89
C ASN A 14 -11.65 -2.13 -19.51
N LEU A 15 -10.40 -2.35 -19.10
CA LEU A 15 -9.24 -1.60 -19.60
C LEU A 15 -8.91 -1.95 -21.06
N GLU A 16 -9.04 -3.22 -21.46
CA GLU A 16 -8.85 -3.68 -22.86
C GLU A 16 -9.80 -2.99 -23.85
N VAL A 17 -10.94 -2.50 -23.37
CA VAL A 17 -11.89 -1.72 -24.19
C VAL A 17 -11.62 -0.23 -24.11
N ALA A 18 -11.34 0.30 -22.92
CA ALA A 18 -11.23 1.74 -22.69
C ALA A 18 -9.93 2.34 -23.24
N LEU A 19 -8.79 1.67 -22.98
CA LEU A 19 -7.47 2.20 -23.33
C LEU A 19 -7.27 2.36 -24.86
N PRO A 20 -7.60 1.36 -25.72
CA PRO A 20 -7.49 1.54 -27.17
C PRO A 20 -8.40 2.65 -27.73
N ALA A 21 -9.47 2.97 -27.00
CA ALA A 21 -10.37 4.08 -27.36
C ALA A 21 -9.87 5.47 -26.92
N GLY A 22 -8.66 5.57 -26.36
CA GLY A 22 -8.08 6.83 -25.87
C GLY A 22 -8.76 7.37 -24.63
N ILE A 23 -9.35 6.50 -23.79
CA ILE A 23 -10.03 6.89 -22.55
C ILE A 23 -9.06 6.75 -21.39
N ASP A 24 -8.72 7.87 -20.75
CA ASP A 24 -7.95 7.85 -19.50
C ASP A 24 -8.63 6.98 -18.44
N CYS A 25 -7.83 6.20 -17.72
CA CYS A 25 -8.32 5.26 -16.72
C CYS A 25 -7.73 5.54 -15.34
N VAL A 26 -8.59 5.62 -14.33
CA VAL A 26 -8.25 5.67 -12.91
C VAL A 26 -8.70 4.37 -12.25
N VAL A 27 -7.75 3.56 -11.81
CA VAL A 27 -8.00 2.18 -11.39
C VAL A 27 -7.62 1.96 -9.93
N GLY A 28 -8.60 1.60 -9.12
CA GLY A 28 -8.42 1.20 -7.72
C GLY A 28 -8.67 -0.30 -7.49
N THR A 29 -9.13 -1.01 -8.49
CA THR A 29 -9.28 -2.46 -8.43
C THR A 29 -7.92 -3.13 -8.44
N THR A 30 -7.57 -3.84 -7.36
CA THR A 30 -6.30 -4.56 -7.22
C THR A 30 -6.32 -5.92 -7.93
N GLY A 31 -5.15 -6.55 -8.05
CA GLY A 31 -5.01 -7.92 -8.61
C GLY A 31 -4.41 -7.97 -10.01
N LEU A 32 -4.09 -6.84 -10.63
CA LEU A 32 -3.27 -6.80 -11.85
C LEU A 32 -1.78 -6.80 -11.48
N SER A 33 -0.99 -7.60 -12.20
CA SER A 33 0.47 -7.57 -12.11
C SER A 33 1.03 -6.33 -12.83
N ASN A 34 2.26 -5.94 -12.51
CA ASN A 34 2.92 -4.84 -13.21
C ASN A 34 3.06 -5.13 -14.71
N ASP A 35 3.42 -6.35 -15.08
CA ASP A 35 3.54 -6.77 -16.50
C ASP A 35 2.20 -6.61 -17.23
N LYS A 36 1.08 -6.99 -16.57
CA LYS A 36 -0.26 -6.80 -17.16
C LYS A 36 -0.66 -5.33 -17.27
N LEU A 37 -0.26 -4.51 -16.31
CA LEU A 37 -0.48 -3.05 -16.38
C LEU A 37 0.31 -2.42 -17.53
N GLU A 38 1.57 -2.84 -17.74
CA GLU A 38 2.40 -2.39 -18.85
C GLU A 38 1.82 -2.85 -20.21
N GLU A 39 1.40 -4.11 -20.33
CA GLU A 39 0.71 -4.64 -21.51
C GLU A 39 -0.52 -3.81 -21.86
N LEU A 40 -1.37 -3.54 -20.87
CA LEU A 40 -2.60 -2.76 -21.06
C LEU A 40 -2.29 -1.30 -21.45
N ALA A 41 -1.33 -0.67 -20.78
CA ALA A 41 -0.92 0.70 -21.11
C ALA A 41 -0.36 0.82 -22.53
N ALA A 42 0.34 -0.20 -23.03
CA ALA A 42 0.87 -0.24 -24.39
C ALA A 42 -0.23 -0.31 -25.47
N MET A 43 -1.46 -0.68 -25.11
CA MET A 43 -2.61 -0.67 -26.06
C MET A 43 -3.20 0.74 -26.25
N ALA A 44 -2.86 1.68 -25.40
CA ALA A 44 -3.40 3.04 -25.42
C ALA A 44 -2.69 3.91 -26.47
N PRO A 45 -3.41 4.79 -27.19
CA PRO A 45 -2.78 5.79 -28.05
C PRO A 45 -1.98 6.80 -27.18
N GLU A 46 -1.03 7.48 -27.83
CA GLU A 46 -0.25 8.55 -27.21
C GLU A 46 -1.17 9.60 -26.57
N GLY A 47 -0.80 10.08 -25.39
CA GLY A 47 -1.59 11.06 -24.64
C GLY A 47 -2.64 10.46 -23.72
N THR A 48 -2.86 9.13 -23.74
CA THR A 48 -3.79 8.46 -22.82
C THR A 48 -3.09 8.01 -21.54
N CYS A 49 -3.73 8.21 -20.39
CA CYS A 49 -3.21 7.82 -19.07
C CYS A 49 -3.89 6.57 -18.53
N LEU A 50 -3.10 5.61 -18.07
CA LEU A 50 -3.53 4.54 -17.16
C LEU A 50 -2.94 4.83 -15.77
N PHE A 51 -3.75 5.38 -14.87
CA PHE A 51 -3.40 5.57 -13.48
C PHE A 51 -3.94 4.41 -12.63
N TYR A 52 -3.03 3.67 -12.03
CA TYR A 52 -3.34 2.56 -11.12
C TYR A 52 -2.81 2.86 -9.72
N ALA A 53 -3.65 2.77 -8.70
CA ALA A 53 -3.20 2.89 -7.32
C ALA A 53 -3.79 1.78 -6.45
N PRO A 54 -2.94 0.98 -5.77
CA PRO A 54 -3.41 -0.07 -4.85
C PRO A 54 -4.02 0.52 -3.57
N ASN A 55 -3.81 1.80 -3.31
CA ASN A 55 -4.39 2.52 -2.17
C ASN A 55 -4.68 3.98 -2.53
N PHE A 56 -5.93 4.39 -2.37
CA PHE A 56 -6.40 5.76 -2.59
C PHE A 56 -6.56 6.58 -1.30
N THR A 57 -6.22 6.01 -0.15
CA THR A 57 -6.27 6.73 1.13
C THR A 57 -5.01 7.58 1.28
N THR A 58 -5.13 8.88 1.08
CA THR A 58 -3.99 9.82 1.13
C THR A 58 -3.18 9.70 2.41
N GLY A 59 -3.86 9.58 3.56
CA GLY A 59 -3.19 9.40 4.86
C GLY A 59 -2.39 8.10 4.95
N ALA A 60 -2.89 6.98 4.39
CA ALA A 60 -2.16 5.72 4.36
C ALA A 60 -0.93 5.80 3.44
N VAL A 61 -1.05 6.47 2.30
CA VAL A 61 0.08 6.69 1.38
C VAL A 61 1.14 7.56 2.04
N LEU A 62 0.76 8.67 2.70
CA LEU A 62 1.69 9.52 3.46
C LEU A 62 2.37 8.74 4.60
N MET A 63 1.62 7.95 5.36
CA MET A 63 2.18 7.07 6.40
C MET A 63 3.28 6.16 5.82
N MET A 64 3.03 5.50 4.69
CA MET A 64 4.03 4.65 4.03
C MET A 64 5.26 5.45 3.58
N GLN A 65 5.08 6.64 3.00
CA GLN A 65 6.19 7.51 2.58
C GLN A 65 7.01 8.00 3.77
N PHE A 66 6.37 8.40 4.86
CA PHE A 66 7.06 8.80 6.09
C PHE A 66 7.79 7.63 6.74
N ALA A 67 7.20 6.43 6.74
CA ALA A 67 7.87 5.22 7.19
C ALA A 67 9.12 4.90 6.36
N LYS A 68 9.02 5.00 5.03
CA LYS A 68 10.18 4.86 4.12
C LYS A 68 11.25 5.89 4.44
N ALA A 69 10.89 7.16 4.64
CA ALA A 69 11.84 8.24 4.95
C ALA A 69 12.51 8.07 6.32
N ALA A 70 11.80 7.52 7.31
CA ALA A 70 12.34 7.28 8.65
C ALA A 70 13.26 6.04 8.71
N ALA A 71 13.01 5.03 7.88
CA ALA A 71 13.67 3.73 7.94
C ALA A 71 15.21 3.75 7.99
N PRO A 72 15.94 4.64 7.25
CA PRO A 72 17.41 4.69 7.31
C PRO A 72 17.98 5.11 8.69
N TYR A 73 17.17 5.70 9.54
CA TYR A 73 17.61 6.29 10.82
C TYR A 73 17.31 5.39 12.03
N PHE A 74 16.57 4.29 11.84
CA PHE A 74 16.13 3.41 12.92
C PHE A 74 16.50 1.95 12.63
N PRO A 75 17.25 1.30 13.53
CA PRO A 75 17.65 -0.11 13.34
C PRO A 75 16.48 -1.08 13.45
N GLU A 76 15.44 -0.73 14.20
CA GLU A 76 14.29 -1.58 14.46
C GLU A 76 13.01 -0.95 13.91
N ALA A 77 12.10 -1.78 13.38
CA ALA A 77 10.76 -1.37 13.03
C ALA A 77 9.80 -2.55 13.14
N GLU A 78 8.59 -2.27 13.56
CA GLU A 78 7.47 -3.21 13.56
C GLU A 78 6.24 -2.55 12.92
N VAL A 79 5.43 -3.34 12.24
CA VAL A 79 4.17 -2.90 11.63
C VAL A 79 3.01 -3.62 12.31
N ILE A 80 2.02 -2.87 12.78
CA ILE A 80 0.79 -3.42 13.34
C ILE A 80 -0.39 -2.93 12.50
N GLU A 81 -1.18 -3.86 11.95
CA GLU A 81 -2.36 -3.51 11.16
C GLU A 81 -3.64 -4.06 11.77
N PHE A 82 -4.70 -3.28 11.71
CA PHE A 82 -5.99 -3.58 12.33
C PHE A 82 -7.08 -3.48 11.26
N HIS A 83 -7.86 -4.53 11.11
CA HIS A 83 -8.99 -4.54 10.18
C HIS A 83 -10.20 -5.23 10.80
N HIS A 84 -11.35 -5.03 10.15
CA HIS A 84 -12.58 -5.72 10.51
C HIS A 84 -12.39 -7.25 10.45
N ALA A 85 -13.14 -7.97 11.30
CA ALA A 85 -13.01 -9.42 11.46
C ALA A 85 -13.21 -10.25 10.17
N ARG A 86 -13.88 -9.69 9.15
CA ARG A 86 -14.15 -10.37 7.87
C ARG A 86 -13.08 -10.20 6.81
N LYS A 87 -11.99 -9.48 7.09
CA LYS A 87 -10.86 -9.36 6.15
C LYS A 87 -10.15 -10.70 6.01
N LYS A 88 -10.03 -11.19 4.77
CA LYS A 88 -9.58 -12.55 4.47
C LYS A 88 -8.05 -12.69 4.45
N ASP A 89 -7.36 -11.66 3.99
CA ASP A 89 -5.89 -11.62 3.93
C ASP A 89 -5.31 -11.14 5.27
N ALA A 90 -4.20 -11.72 5.68
CA ALA A 90 -3.35 -11.31 6.79
C ALA A 90 -1.89 -11.72 6.48
N PRO A 91 -0.91 -10.79 6.49
CA PRO A 91 -1.10 -9.35 6.64
C PRO A 91 -1.84 -8.70 5.47
N SER A 92 -2.33 -7.47 5.67
CA SER A 92 -2.92 -6.67 4.59
C SER A 92 -1.89 -6.28 3.53
N GLY A 93 -2.33 -6.09 2.28
CA GLY A 93 -1.43 -5.65 1.21
C GLY A 93 -0.69 -4.34 1.52
N THR A 94 -1.34 -3.40 2.21
CA THR A 94 -0.71 -2.15 2.67
C THR A 94 0.40 -2.43 3.69
N ALA A 95 0.18 -3.33 4.64
CA ALA A 95 1.20 -3.67 5.64
C ALA A 95 2.40 -4.39 5.01
N VAL A 96 2.16 -5.33 4.08
CA VAL A 96 3.22 -5.98 3.31
C VAL A 96 4.03 -4.95 2.53
N ARG A 97 3.37 -4.05 1.81
CA ARG A 97 4.04 -3.00 1.05
C ARG A 97 4.84 -2.05 1.94
N THR A 98 4.30 -1.66 3.10
CA THR A 98 5.00 -0.81 4.07
C THR A 98 6.28 -1.48 4.56
N ALA A 99 6.21 -2.75 4.94
CA ALA A 99 7.37 -3.51 5.40
C ALA A 99 8.46 -3.62 4.31
N GLN A 100 8.07 -3.87 3.06
CA GLN A 100 8.99 -3.86 1.91
C GLN A 100 9.66 -2.51 1.72
N MET A 101 8.87 -1.41 1.73
CA MET A 101 9.41 -0.05 1.58
C MET A 101 10.39 0.32 2.70
N ILE A 102 10.14 -0.12 3.93
CA ILE A 102 11.05 0.06 5.06
C ILE A 102 12.35 -0.72 4.82
N ALA A 103 12.25 -2.00 4.43
CA ALA A 103 13.40 -2.85 4.16
C ALA A 103 14.26 -2.29 3.01
N ASP A 104 13.64 -1.90 1.90
CA ASP A 104 14.33 -1.34 0.73
C ASP A 104 15.06 -0.03 1.05
N ALA A 105 14.49 0.78 1.96
CA ALA A 105 15.04 2.09 2.30
C ALA A 105 16.16 2.05 3.34
N ARG A 106 16.25 0.99 4.15
CA ARG A 106 17.23 0.91 5.25
C ARG A 106 18.67 0.89 4.79
N GLY A 107 18.97 0.24 3.67
CA GLY A 107 20.35 0.13 3.16
C GLY A 107 21.30 -0.71 4.04
N PHE A 108 20.79 -1.35 5.08
CA PHE A 108 21.50 -2.27 5.98
C PHE A 108 20.57 -3.44 6.37
N GLU A 109 21.13 -4.58 6.72
CA GLU A 109 20.34 -5.68 7.25
C GLU A 109 19.66 -5.24 8.56
N SER A 110 18.36 -5.49 8.65
CA SER A 110 17.65 -5.34 9.92
C SER A 110 18.39 -6.15 10.99
N ALA A 111 18.56 -5.56 12.15
CA ALA A 111 18.91 -6.37 13.31
C ALA A 111 17.88 -7.50 13.36
N ALA A 112 18.34 -8.74 13.22
CA ALA A 112 17.44 -9.88 13.31
C ALA A 112 16.66 -9.71 14.62
N PRO A 113 15.33 -9.90 14.61
CA PRO A 113 14.60 -9.89 15.85
C PRO A 113 15.34 -10.85 16.76
N GLY A 114 15.81 -10.33 17.90
CA GLY A 114 16.68 -11.08 18.79
C GLY A 114 16.10 -12.46 19.04
N SER A 115 16.95 -13.44 19.25
CA SER A 115 16.55 -14.83 19.54
C SER A 115 15.51 -14.79 20.66
N GLU A 116 14.30 -15.06 20.32
CA GLU A 116 13.18 -14.41 20.90
C GLU A 116 12.81 -14.81 22.25
N THR A 117 13.20 -15.91 22.70
CA THR A 117 12.69 -16.31 23.99
C THR A 117 13.52 -17.50 24.48
N GLU A 118 14.39 -17.19 25.35
CA GLU A 118 14.94 -18.20 26.26
C GLU A 118 13.84 -18.75 27.20
N ILE A 119 12.67 -18.12 27.22
CA ILE A 119 11.55 -18.48 28.09
C ILE A 119 10.28 -18.66 27.24
N SER A 120 9.67 -19.80 27.36
CA SER A 120 8.47 -20.32 26.67
C SER A 120 7.61 -19.27 25.97
N GLY A 121 7.83 -19.06 24.67
CA GLY A 121 6.99 -18.23 23.82
C GLY A 121 5.92 -19.06 23.14
N CYS A 122 4.84 -18.39 22.72
CA CYS A 122 3.88 -18.96 21.79
C CYS A 122 4.36 -18.68 20.35
N GLU A 123 4.29 -19.71 19.50
CA GLU A 123 4.61 -19.55 18.08
C GLU A 123 3.79 -18.39 17.47
N GLY A 124 4.43 -17.55 16.69
CA GLY A 124 3.82 -16.39 16.04
C GLY A 124 3.60 -15.16 16.94
N ALA A 125 4.03 -15.18 18.21
CA ALA A 125 3.88 -14.05 19.13
C ALA A 125 4.54 -12.75 18.62
N ARG A 126 5.61 -12.87 17.82
CA ARG A 126 6.33 -11.74 17.21
C ARG A 126 5.86 -11.42 15.79
N GLY A 127 4.68 -11.93 15.39
CA GLY A 127 4.10 -11.69 14.07
C GLY A 127 4.78 -12.46 12.94
N ALA A 128 4.49 -12.06 11.71
CA ALA A 128 5.11 -12.60 10.51
C ALA A 128 6.27 -11.70 10.04
N LEU A 129 7.36 -12.28 9.57
CA LEU A 129 8.46 -11.52 8.98
C LEU A 129 8.17 -11.23 7.50
N VAL A 130 8.10 -9.96 7.13
CA VAL A 130 7.98 -9.51 5.74
C VAL A 130 9.22 -8.69 5.41
N SER A 131 10.08 -9.21 4.53
CA SER A 131 11.37 -8.59 4.18
C SER A 131 12.21 -8.21 5.43
N GLY A 132 12.17 -9.07 6.47
CA GLY A 132 12.89 -8.84 7.72
C GLY A 132 12.21 -7.86 8.70
N VAL A 133 11.04 -7.34 8.38
CA VAL A 133 10.25 -6.46 9.28
C VAL A 133 9.10 -7.28 9.89
N PRO A 134 8.96 -7.33 11.23
CA PRO A 134 7.82 -7.96 11.88
C PRO A 134 6.50 -7.25 11.55
N VAL A 135 5.49 -8.03 11.17
CA VAL A 135 4.14 -7.53 10.85
C VAL A 135 3.11 -8.27 11.67
N HIS A 136 2.30 -7.54 12.42
CA HIS A 136 1.25 -8.06 13.28
C HIS A 136 -0.12 -7.71 12.70
N SER A 137 -1.03 -8.69 12.66
CA SER A 137 -2.36 -8.51 12.10
C SER A 137 -3.43 -8.68 13.18
N VAL A 138 -4.18 -7.62 13.45
CA VAL A 138 -5.33 -7.64 14.36
C VAL A 138 -6.63 -7.68 13.55
N ARG A 139 -7.53 -8.56 13.93
CA ARG A 139 -8.88 -8.70 13.33
C ARG A 139 -9.93 -8.57 14.43
N SER A 140 -10.72 -7.47 14.41
CA SER A 140 -11.74 -7.21 15.40
C SER A 140 -12.88 -6.37 14.84
N MET A 141 -14.05 -6.47 15.46
CA MET A 141 -15.14 -5.53 15.19
C MET A 141 -14.75 -4.13 15.65
N GLY A 142 -15.27 -3.11 14.96
CA GLY A 142 -14.98 -1.69 15.27
C GLY A 142 -13.87 -1.10 14.42
N PHE A 143 -12.96 -1.91 13.87
CA PHE A 143 -11.97 -1.41 12.91
C PHE A 143 -12.51 -1.43 11.47
N VAL A 144 -12.13 -0.43 10.69
CA VAL A 144 -12.25 -0.45 9.23
C VAL A 144 -10.88 -0.79 8.63
N ALA A 145 -9.91 0.11 8.76
CA ALA A 145 -8.52 -0.12 8.41
C ALA A 145 -7.63 0.84 9.22
N THR A 146 -6.68 0.31 9.96
CA THR A 146 -5.70 1.07 10.73
C THR A 146 -4.33 0.45 10.52
N GLN A 147 -3.29 1.26 10.44
CA GLN A 147 -1.93 0.78 10.49
C GLN A 147 -1.07 1.70 11.34
N GLU A 148 -0.19 1.08 12.11
CA GLU A 148 0.79 1.72 12.96
C GLU A 148 2.17 1.16 12.63
N VAL A 149 3.15 2.05 12.44
CA VAL A 149 4.55 1.70 12.22
C VAL A 149 5.33 2.24 13.41
N ILE A 150 6.01 1.35 14.12
CA ILE A 150 6.80 1.67 15.29
C ILE A 150 8.27 1.50 14.92
N PHE A 151 9.06 2.55 15.04
CA PHE A 151 10.51 2.53 14.91
C PHE A 151 11.15 2.63 16.27
N GLY A 152 12.19 1.82 16.50
CA GLY A 152 12.97 1.80 17.74
C GLY A 152 14.43 2.16 17.52
N SER A 153 15.00 2.92 18.45
CA SER A 153 16.42 3.19 18.56
C SER A 153 16.79 3.45 20.01
N LEU A 154 18.09 3.50 20.34
CA LEU A 154 18.54 3.73 21.71
C LEU A 154 17.91 4.98 22.31
N GLY A 155 17.11 4.80 23.36
CA GLY A 155 16.48 5.87 24.14
C GLY A 155 15.31 6.59 23.46
N GLN A 156 14.82 6.10 22.28
CA GLN A 156 13.69 6.72 21.61
C GLN A 156 12.87 5.72 20.77
N THR A 157 11.62 6.09 20.55
CA THR A 157 10.73 5.47 19.56
C THR A 157 10.09 6.54 18.69
N LEU A 158 9.79 6.19 17.44
CA LEU A 158 8.95 7.00 16.56
C LEU A 158 7.77 6.13 16.12
N THR A 159 6.57 6.62 16.34
CA THR A 159 5.34 5.94 15.87
C THR A 159 4.64 6.79 14.83
N ILE A 160 4.32 6.16 13.68
CA ILE A 160 3.54 6.77 12.61
C ILE A 160 2.26 5.96 12.47
N LYS A 161 1.11 6.60 12.60
CA LYS A 161 -0.19 5.93 12.61
C LYS A 161 -1.16 6.57 11.63
N HIS A 162 -1.96 5.73 10.99
CA HIS A 162 -3.08 6.14 10.16
C HIS A 162 -4.32 5.30 10.48
N ASP A 163 -5.46 5.97 10.64
CA ASP A 163 -6.78 5.36 10.84
C ASP A 163 -7.73 5.75 9.71
N SER A 164 -8.34 4.76 9.05
CA SER A 164 -9.52 4.94 8.21
C SER A 164 -10.77 4.52 8.99
N TRP A 165 -11.66 5.45 9.23
CA TRP A 165 -12.90 5.23 9.96
C TRP A 165 -14.06 4.82 9.05
N ASP A 166 -13.98 5.22 7.78
CA ASP A 166 -15.00 5.00 6.78
C ASP A 166 -14.40 4.96 5.36
N ARG A 167 -15.12 4.37 4.42
CA ARG A 167 -14.69 4.28 3.01
C ARG A 167 -14.61 5.63 2.30
N SER A 168 -15.25 6.67 2.83
CA SER A 168 -15.09 8.03 2.32
C SER A 168 -13.64 8.54 2.38
N SER A 169 -12.80 7.93 3.22
CA SER A 169 -11.35 8.19 3.27
C SER A 169 -10.61 7.99 1.94
N TYR A 170 -11.17 7.22 1.01
CA TYR A 170 -10.62 7.01 -0.34
C TYR A 170 -10.92 8.17 -1.28
N MET A 171 -12.02 8.90 -1.05
CA MET A 171 -12.55 9.88 -2.01
C MET A 171 -11.58 11.02 -2.33
N PRO A 172 -10.85 11.61 -1.37
CA PRO A 172 -9.84 12.63 -1.70
C PRO A 172 -8.79 12.13 -2.69
N GLY A 173 -8.28 10.91 -2.50
CA GLY A 173 -7.31 10.31 -3.41
C GLY A 173 -7.90 9.96 -4.78
N VAL A 174 -9.14 9.47 -4.82
CA VAL A 174 -9.85 9.22 -6.10
C VAL A 174 -10.00 10.52 -6.90
N LEU A 175 -10.43 11.59 -6.24
CA LEU A 175 -10.54 12.91 -6.87
C LEU A 175 -9.19 13.45 -7.32
N LEU A 176 -8.13 13.20 -6.56
CA LEU A 176 -6.77 13.57 -6.94
C LEU A 176 -6.35 12.82 -8.21
N GLY A 177 -6.59 11.50 -8.28
CA GLY A 177 -6.36 10.67 -9.46
C GLY A 177 -7.12 11.19 -10.67
N ILE A 178 -8.41 11.44 -10.54
CA ILE A 178 -9.28 11.95 -11.62
C ILE A 178 -8.78 13.29 -12.18
N ARG A 179 -8.36 14.21 -11.30
CA ARG A 179 -7.91 15.55 -11.71
C ARG A 179 -6.56 15.54 -12.41
N ASN A 180 -5.70 14.59 -12.08
CA ASN A 180 -4.33 14.55 -12.60
C ASN A 180 -4.15 13.56 -13.75
N ALA A 181 -4.92 12.47 -13.84
CA ALA A 181 -4.79 11.48 -14.90
C ALA A 181 -4.91 12.11 -16.31
N GLY A 182 -5.88 13.01 -16.52
CA GLY A 182 -6.06 13.70 -17.80
C GLY A 182 -4.96 14.74 -18.15
N LEU A 183 -4.00 14.97 -17.25
CA LEU A 183 -2.84 15.85 -17.47
C LEU A 183 -1.54 15.07 -17.72
N GLN A 184 -1.62 13.75 -17.70
CA GLN A 184 -0.49 12.83 -17.83
C GLN A 184 -0.72 11.87 -19.00
N SER A 185 0.29 11.08 -19.32
CA SER A 185 0.21 10.01 -20.34
C SER A 185 0.99 8.78 -19.89
N GLY A 186 0.60 7.62 -20.44
CA GLY A 186 1.23 6.35 -20.12
C GLY A 186 0.79 5.76 -18.79
N LEU A 187 1.56 4.81 -18.27
CA LEU A 187 1.29 4.11 -17.02
C LEU A 187 1.86 4.88 -15.82
N ILE A 188 1.00 5.16 -14.85
CA ILE A 188 1.38 5.74 -13.56
C ILE A 188 0.88 4.82 -12.45
N ILE A 189 1.79 4.33 -11.60
CA ILE A 189 1.48 3.43 -10.51
C ILE A 189 1.75 4.13 -9.17
N GLY A 190 0.71 4.25 -8.34
CA GLY A 190 0.78 4.79 -7.00
C GLY A 190 0.29 6.23 -6.88
N LEU A 191 -0.53 6.46 -5.85
CA LEU A 191 -1.14 7.77 -5.59
C LEU A 191 -0.09 8.83 -5.23
N GLU A 192 1.04 8.42 -4.67
CA GLU A 192 2.17 9.29 -4.32
C GLU A 192 2.68 10.14 -5.49
N ASN A 193 2.55 9.68 -6.72
CA ASN A 193 2.95 10.43 -7.91
C ASN A 193 2.09 11.68 -8.17
N PHE A 194 0.93 11.77 -7.54
CA PHE A 194 0.01 12.90 -7.64
C PHE A 194 -0.09 13.72 -6.34
N MET A 195 0.74 13.44 -5.34
CA MET A 195 0.69 14.07 -4.02
C MET A 195 1.78 15.15 -3.79
N ASN A 196 2.37 15.65 -4.86
CA ASN A 196 3.40 16.71 -4.83
C ASN A 196 2.77 18.10 -4.71
#